data_ec297697700201f64d845d3679bfcf70
#
_entry.id   ec297697700201f64d845d3679bfcf70
#
_cell.length_a   1.000
_cell.length_b   1.000
_cell.length_c   1.000
_cell.angle_alpha   90.00
_cell.angle_beta   90.00
_cell.angle_gamma   90.00
#
_symmetry.space_group_name_H-M   'P 1'
#
loop_
_entity.id
_entity.type
_entity.pdbx_description
1 polymer ?
#
loop_
_entity_poly.entity_id
_entity_poly.type
_entity_poly.pdbx_seq_one_letter_code
_entity_poly.pdbx_strand_id
1 'polypeptide(L)'
;MTSQNIVNIRLSERANPHYGSIADIAGLHVGHFTSGQRLTGCSVVLAPQGAVGGVDVRGAAPGTRETDLLDPANLVDKVHAVLLSGGSAFGLDAASGVMRWLDERNLGFQTGHGCVPIVPAAVLFDLPLVRDGDNPKIRPDAAAGYAACDDALYQKPMSASAMRSVVPPLSGNVGAGAGAVVGKLFGLPRAMKGGIGHALVKVGPWQVGAMVACNAVGDVIDPATGEVLAGARTADGTRLLNSQQALLAGQSSAIPMAGTNTSIGVVATNATLNKAQAKRLAMSAHDGLARSIRPAHTTLDGDTLFAMATCVETAAPDMLLLTVMAAEATAQATVNAILFANGVHSLKGYLPSAMELNP
;
A
#
# COMPACT_ATOMS: atom_id res chain seq x y z
N MET A 1 26.12 36.22 0.10
CA MET A 1 26.40 35.72 -1.26
C MET A 1 26.84 34.31 -1.15
N THR A 2 26.03 33.44 -1.64
CA THR A 2 26.17 32.22 -2.42
C THR A 2 24.93 31.40 -2.15
N SER A 3 23.92 31.66 -2.88
CA SER A 3 23.24 30.92 -3.96
C SER A 3 23.29 29.41 -3.72
N GLN A 4 22.23 28.85 -3.11
CA GLN A 4 21.17 28.13 -3.79
C GLN A 4 21.61 27.48 -5.10
N ASN A 5 22.32 26.34 -4.99
CA ASN A 5 22.18 25.23 -5.92
C ASN A 5 21.23 24.21 -5.31
N ILE A 6 19.94 24.56 -5.25
CA ILE A 6 18.89 23.57 -5.15
C ILE A 6 18.93 22.84 -6.48
N VAL A 7 19.52 21.66 -6.46
CA VAL A 7 19.40 20.71 -7.56
C VAL A 7 17.92 20.34 -7.60
N ASN A 8 17.15 21.01 -8.44
CA ASN A 8 15.81 20.59 -8.83
C ASN A 8 15.96 19.27 -9.63
N ILE A 9 16.17 18.18 -8.93
CA ILE A 9 16.02 16.85 -9.51
C ILE A 9 14.53 16.74 -9.83
N ARG A 10 14.19 16.74 -11.12
CA ARG A 10 12.80 16.58 -11.57
C ARG A 10 12.23 15.31 -10.96
N LEU A 11 10.96 15.32 -10.52
CA LEU A 11 10.30 14.15 -9.96
C LEU A 11 10.39 12.93 -10.90
N SER A 12 10.39 13.13 -12.22
CA SER A 12 10.63 12.10 -13.24
C SER A 12 11.98 11.40 -13.12
N GLU A 13 13.01 12.06 -12.56
CA GLU A 13 14.33 11.46 -12.31
C GLU A 13 14.37 10.70 -10.99
N ARG A 14 13.45 11.05 -10.04
CA ARG A 14 13.28 10.35 -8.75
C ARG A 14 12.46 9.07 -8.86
N ALA A 15 11.59 8.97 -9.87
CA ALA A 15 10.89 7.73 -10.22
C ALA A 15 11.87 6.73 -10.85
N ASN A 16 12.93 6.38 -10.10
CA ASN A 16 13.96 5.47 -10.58
C ASN A 16 13.40 4.04 -10.57
N PRO A 17 13.27 3.37 -11.73
CA PRO A 17 12.74 2.02 -11.85
C PRO A 17 13.63 0.94 -11.19
N HIS A 18 14.71 1.32 -10.49
CA HIS A 18 15.66 0.40 -9.87
C HIS A 18 15.17 -0.26 -8.58
N TYR A 19 13.97 0.10 -8.10
CA TYR A 19 13.53 -0.39 -6.78
C TYR A 19 12.72 -1.69 -6.81
N GLY A 20 12.49 -2.30 -7.96
CA GLY A 20 11.80 -3.59 -8.07
C GLY A 20 10.40 -3.60 -7.44
N SER A 21 9.86 -4.79 -7.28
CA SER A 21 8.52 -5.03 -6.73
C SER A 21 8.56 -6.08 -5.63
N ILE A 22 7.59 -6.07 -4.73
CA ILE A 22 7.34 -7.18 -3.79
C ILE A 22 7.13 -8.51 -4.55
N ALA A 23 6.64 -8.46 -5.79
CA ALA A 23 6.47 -9.63 -6.65
C ALA A 23 7.80 -10.26 -7.13
N ASP A 24 8.94 -9.57 -6.96
CA ASP A 24 10.26 -10.12 -7.28
C ASP A 24 10.78 -11.07 -6.20
N ILE A 25 10.10 -11.14 -5.04
CA ILE A 25 10.42 -12.09 -3.98
C ILE A 25 9.87 -13.47 -4.38
N ALA A 26 10.75 -14.45 -4.42
CA ALA A 26 10.38 -15.81 -4.80
C ALA A 26 9.26 -16.37 -3.92
N GLY A 27 8.23 -16.92 -4.56
CA GLY A 27 7.05 -17.49 -3.89
C GLY A 27 5.89 -16.51 -3.69
N LEU A 28 6.05 -15.25 -4.11
CA LEU A 28 4.96 -14.24 -4.08
C LEU A 28 4.48 -13.90 -5.50
N HIS A 29 3.18 -13.62 -5.60
CA HIS A 29 2.54 -13.10 -6.81
C HIS A 29 1.64 -11.94 -6.41
N VAL A 30 1.56 -10.90 -7.25
CA VAL A 30 0.72 -9.73 -7.01
C VAL A 30 -0.28 -9.58 -8.15
N GLY A 31 -1.51 -9.29 -7.80
CA GLY A 31 -2.54 -8.99 -8.79
C GLY A 31 -3.51 -7.93 -8.32
N HIS A 32 -4.16 -7.28 -9.27
CA HIS A 32 -5.05 -6.15 -9.04
C HIS A 32 -6.38 -6.34 -9.74
N PHE A 33 -7.43 -5.90 -9.10
CA PHE A 33 -8.71 -5.61 -9.74
C PHE A 33 -9.00 -4.13 -9.60
N THR A 34 -9.24 -3.44 -10.72
CA THR A 34 -9.64 -2.04 -10.74
C THR A 34 -11.01 -1.93 -11.37
N SER A 35 -11.98 -1.32 -10.66
CA SER A 35 -13.33 -1.17 -11.16
C SER A 35 -13.40 -0.14 -12.29
N GLY A 36 -14.07 -0.51 -13.39
CA GLY A 36 -14.42 0.43 -14.47
C GLY A 36 -15.59 1.37 -14.15
N GLN A 37 -16.38 1.04 -13.10
CA GLN A 37 -17.63 1.73 -12.76
C GLN A 37 -17.52 2.71 -11.60
N ARG A 38 -16.36 2.76 -10.94
CA ARG A 38 -16.01 3.67 -9.85
C ARG A 38 -14.50 3.64 -9.61
N LEU A 39 -13.95 4.75 -9.07
CA LEU A 39 -12.55 4.80 -8.64
C LEU A 39 -12.35 4.00 -7.34
N THR A 40 -12.26 2.69 -7.46
CA THR A 40 -12.03 1.72 -6.39
C THR A 40 -11.46 0.42 -6.96
N GLY A 41 -10.94 -0.44 -6.11
CA GLY A 41 -10.40 -1.73 -6.50
C GLY A 41 -9.76 -2.45 -5.32
N CYS A 42 -9.18 -3.61 -5.57
CA CYS A 42 -8.43 -4.38 -4.60
C CYS A 42 -7.13 -4.94 -5.18
N SER A 43 -6.19 -5.25 -4.31
CA SER A 43 -4.87 -5.79 -4.64
C SER A 43 -4.57 -6.97 -3.74
N VAL A 44 -4.08 -8.06 -4.30
CA VAL A 44 -3.73 -9.27 -3.57
C VAL A 44 -2.25 -9.56 -3.68
N VAL A 45 -1.64 -9.97 -2.58
CA VAL A 45 -0.33 -10.64 -2.55
C VAL A 45 -0.58 -12.09 -2.22
N LEU A 46 -0.39 -12.98 -3.20
CA LEU A 46 -0.54 -14.43 -3.06
C LEU A 46 0.78 -15.07 -2.64
N ALA A 47 0.71 -16.02 -1.73
CA ALA A 47 1.80 -16.93 -1.36
C ALA A 47 1.27 -18.39 -1.44
N PRO A 48 1.27 -19.03 -2.62
CA PRO A 48 0.64 -20.34 -2.79
C PRO A 48 1.23 -21.45 -1.90
N GLN A 49 2.51 -21.32 -1.53
CA GLN A 49 3.19 -22.25 -0.60
C GLN A 49 3.01 -21.86 0.88
N GLY A 50 2.25 -20.80 1.13
CA GLY A 50 2.12 -20.16 2.44
C GLY A 50 3.36 -19.35 2.82
N ALA A 51 3.15 -18.21 3.48
CA ALA A 51 4.19 -17.37 4.05
C ALA A 51 3.93 -17.17 5.55
N VAL A 52 4.97 -17.10 6.36
CA VAL A 52 4.82 -16.78 7.78
C VAL A 52 4.28 -15.36 7.90
N GLY A 53 3.12 -15.22 8.55
CA GLY A 53 2.38 -13.97 8.62
C GLY A 53 2.67 -13.16 9.88
N GLY A 54 2.57 -11.83 9.74
CA GLY A 54 2.58 -10.87 10.85
C GLY A 54 1.74 -9.65 10.51
N VAL A 55 1.35 -8.87 11.52
CA VAL A 55 0.61 -7.63 11.33
C VAL A 55 0.93 -6.64 12.43
N ASP A 56 0.91 -5.35 12.08
CA ASP A 56 0.90 -4.25 13.04
C ASP A 56 -0.16 -3.23 12.61
N VAL A 57 -1.03 -2.86 13.55
CA VAL A 57 -2.15 -1.91 13.36
C VAL A 57 -1.87 -0.70 14.22
N ARG A 58 -1.62 0.46 13.61
CA ARG A 58 -1.29 1.71 14.35
C ARG A 58 -2.32 2.80 14.23
N GLY A 59 -3.17 2.74 13.21
CA GLY A 59 -4.26 3.69 13.06
C GLY A 59 -5.35 3.48 14.11
N ALA A 60 -6.07 4.56 14.48
CA ALA A 60 -7.14 4.53 15.48
C ALA A 60 -8.48 4.01 14.92
N ALA A 61 -8.62 3.90 13.60
CA ALA A 61 -9.85 3.45 12.92
C ALA A 61 -9.58 2.39 11.83
N PRO A 62 -8.99 1.25 12.18
CA PRO A 62 -8.65 0.21 11.21
C PRO A 62 -9.90 -0.53 10.73
N GLY A 63 -9.92 -0.91 9.44
CA GLY A 63 -10.86 -1.88 8.88
C GLY A 63 -10.06 -3.11 8.44
N THR A 64 -10.16 -4.21 9.21
CA THR A 64 -9.31 -5.39 9.01
C THR A 64 -10.08 -6.70 9.13
N ARG A 65 -9.48 -7.77 8.62
CA ARG A 65 -9.96 -9.16 8.73
C ARG A 65 -8.81 -10.08 9.12
N GLU A 66 -9.07 -11.04 10.03
CA GLU A 66 -8.16 -12.10 10.49
C GLU A 66 -6.81 -11.62 11.06
N THR A 67 -6.76 -10.42 11.62
CA THR A 67 -5.54 -9.87 12.24
C THR A 67 -5.16 -10.58 13.53
N ASP A 68 -6.13 -11.02 14.33
CA ASP A 68 -5.87 -11.72 15.60
C ASP A 68 -5.16 -13.05 15.39
N LEU A 69 -5.46 -13.75 14.26
CA LEU A 69 -4.80 -14.99 13.91
C LEU A 69 -3.28 -14.82 13.68
N LEU A 70 -2.83 -13.62 13.31
CA LEU A 70 -1.43 -13.29 13.08
C LEU A 70 -0.66 -12.97 14.37
N ASP A 71 -1.32 -12.91 15.54
CA ASP A 71 -0.60 -12.75 16.79
C ASP A 71 0.35 -13.94 17.03
N PRO A 72 1.60 -13.68 17.44
CA PRO A 72 2.59 -14.74 17.68
C PRO A 72 2.17 -15.82 18.66
N ALA A 73 1.22 -15.54 19.56
CA ALA A 73 0.69 -16.51 20.52
C ALA A 73 -0.34 -17.47 19.91
N ASN A 74 -0.83 -17.19 18.68
CA ASN A 74 -1.88 -17.98 18.05
C ASN A 74 -1.30 -19.06 17.10
N LEU A 75 -2.08 -20.15 16.90
CA LEU A 75 -1.61 -21.42 16.38
C LEU A 75 -1.15 -21.38 14.91
N VAL A 76 -1.85 -20.63 14.03
CA VAL A 76 -1.62 -20.69 12.59
C VAL A 76 -0.47 -19.79 12.18
N ASP A 77 0.59 -20.38 11.64
CA ASP A 77 1.81 -19.65 11.28
C ASP A 77 1.74 -19.01 9.89
N LYS A 78 1.07 -19.67 8.93
CA LYS A 78 1.14 -19.30 7.52
C LYS A 78 -0.17 -18.70 7.02
N VAL A 79 -0.03 -17.66 6.21
CA VAL A 79 -1.07 -17.07 5.37
C VAL A 79 -0.83 -17.43 3.91
N HIS A 80 -1.91 -17.51 3.10
CA HIS A 80 -1.83 -17.88 1.69
C HIS A 80 -2.06 -16.71 0.77
N ALA A 81 -2.62 -15.64 1.32
CA ALA A 81 -2.72 -14.33 0.67
C ALA A 81 -2.83 -13.23 1.72
N VAL A 82 -2.55 -11.99 1.31
CA VAL A 82 -2.97 -10.76 2.00
C VAL A 82 -3.71 -9.89 0.98
N LEU A 83 -4.89 -9.37 1.35
CA LEU A 83 -5.69 -8.51 0.50
C LEU A 83 -5.70 -7.08 1.03
N LEU A 84 -5.43 -6.12 0.13
CA LEU A 84 -5.64 -4.69 0.34
C LEU A 84 -6.83 -4.26 -0.53
N SER A 85 -7.81 -3.55 0.04
CA SER A 85 -9.02 -3.21 -0.70
C SER A 85 -9.47 -1.77 -0.46
N GLY A 86 -10.07 -1.16 -1.48
CA GLY A 86 -10.90 0.02 -1.32
C GLY A 86 -12.28 -0.31 -0.76
N GLY A 87 -13.19 0.67 -0.75
CA GLY A 87 -14.58 0.46 -0.37
C GLY A 87 -14.87 0.50 1.13
N SER A 88 -13.89 0.89 1.98
CA SER A 88 -14.04 0.84 3.44
C SER A 88 -14.42 -0.59 3.90
N ALA A 89 -15.09 -0.74 5.03
CA ALA A 89 -15.49 -2.05 5.57
C ALA A 89 -16.22 -2.97 4.58
N PHE A 90 -16.93 -2.40 3.60
CA PHE A 90 -17.58 -3.20 2.53
C PHE A 90 -16.55 -3.98 1.69
N GLY A 91 -15.36 -3.42 1.47
CA GLY A 91 -14.30 -4.04 0.67
C GLY A 91 -13.67 -5.28 1.31
N LEU A 92 -13.94 -5.56 2.59
CA LEU A 92 -13.51 -6.81 3.26
C LEU A 92 -14.14 -8.05 2.61
N ASP A 93 -15.27 -7.91 1.91
CA ASP A 93 -15.91 -9.00 1.18
C ASP A 93 -15.03 -9.55 0.05
N ALA A 94 -14.15 -8.73 -0.53
CA ALA A 94 -13.24 -9.19 -1.56
C ALA A 94 -12.33 -10.35 -1.10
N ALA A 95 -12.01 -10.44 0.20
CA ALA A 95 -11.25 -11.57 0.75
C ALA A 95 -11.99 -12.91 0.64
N SER A 96 -13.32 -12.91 0.60
CA SER A 96 -14.12 -14.13 0.38
C SER A 96 -13.88 -14.70 -1.03
N GLY A 97 -13.68 -13.84 -2.03
CA GLY A 97 -13.30 -14.25 -3.38
C GLY A 97 -11.90 -14.83 -3.47
N VAL A 98 -10.95 -14.24 -2.75
CA VAL A 98 -9.58 -14.77 -2.64
C VAL A 98 -9.60 -16.15 -1.97
N MET A 99 -10.36 -16.33 -0.90
CA MET A 99 -10.53 -17.63 -0.25
C MET A 99 -11.09 -18.68 -1.21
N ARG A 100 -12.16 -18.35 -1.95
CA ARG A 100 -12.72 -19.26 -2.94
C ARG A 100 -11.71 -19.65 -4.01
N TRP A 101 -10.95 -18.69 -4.53
CA TRP A 101 -9.92 -18.93 -5.52
C TRP A 101 -8.82 -19.90 -5.04
N LEU A 102 -8.39 -19.73 -3.78
CA LEU A 102 -7.39 -20.61 -3.14
C LEU A 102 -7.97 -22.00 -2.85
N ASP A 103 -9.21 -22.08 -2.34
CA ASP A 103 -9.91 -23.33 -2.02
C ASP A 103 -10.07 -24.21 -3.26
N GLU A 104 -10.50 -23.66 -4.39
CA GLU A 104 -10.60 -24.36 -5.69
C GLU A 104 -9.28 -24.97 -6.16
N ARG A 105 -8.14 -24.51 -5.59
CA ARG A 105 -6.77 -24.96 -5.90
C ARG A 105 -6.14 -25.78 -4.77
N ASN A 106 -6.91 -26.08 -3.72
CA ASN A 106 -6.45 -26.77 -2.51
C ASN A 106 -5.24 -26.07 -1.84
N LEU A 107 -5.22 -24.74 -1.84
CA LEU A 107 -4.19 -23.90 -1.24
C LEU A 107 -4.70 -23.31 0.08
N GLY A 108 -4.09 -23.69 1.21
CA GLY A 108 -4.54 -23.24 2.53
C GLY A 108 -3.93 -24.05 3.67
N PHE A 109 -4.39 -23.76 4.87
CA PHE A 109 -4.05 -24.52 6.07
C PHE A 109 -4.72 -25.89 6.02
N GLN A 110 -3.93 -26.95 6.12
CA GLN A 110 -4.43 -28.34 6.05
C GLN A 110 -5.11 -28.72 7.35
N THR A 111 -6.35 -29.13 7.25
CA THR A 111 -7.13 -29.71 8.36
C THR A 111 -7.41 -31.19 8.08
N GLY A 112 -7.94 -31.93 9.04
CA GLY A 112 -8.39 -33.29 8.79
C GLY A 112 -9.63 -33.37 7.86
N HIS A 113 -10.22 -32.25 7.47
CA HIS A 113 -11.49 -32.16 6.73
C HIS A 113 -11.40 -31.31 5.46
N GLY A 114 -10.19 -30.98 5.03
CA GLY A 114 -9.94 -30.14 3.85
C GLY A 114 -8.96 -29.02 4.12
N CYS A 115 -8.78 -28.19 3.12
CA CYS A 115 -7.84 -27.07 3.13
C CYS A 115 -8.61 -25.79 3.46
N VAL A 116 -8.13 -25.00 4.41
CA VAL A 116 -8.75 -23.70 4.79
C VAL A 116 -7.79 -22.57 4.41
N PRO A 117 -8.12 -21.78 3.39
CA PRO A 117 -7.31 -20.61 3.02
C PRO A 117 -7.33 -19.57 4.14
N ILE A 118 -6.17 -19.04 4.49
CA ILE A 118 -6.03 -17.96 5.46
C ILE A 118 -5.69 -16.68 4.70
N VAL A 119 -6.61 -15.70 4.75
CA VAL A 119 -6.57 -14.47 3.95
C VAL A 119 -6.84 -13.24 4.82
N PRO A 120 -5.84 -12.74 5.54
CA PRO A 120 -5.92 -11.46 6.21
C PRO A 120 -6.15 -10.33 5.21
N ALA A 121 -6.88 -9.29 5.64
CA ALA A 121 -7.19 -8.16 4.78
C ALA A 121 -7.24 -6.85 5.55
N ALA A 122 -6.97 -5.75 4.83
CA ALA A 122 -7.21 -4.39 5.30
C ALA A 122 -7.87 -3.54 4.20
N VAL A 123 -8.63 -2.53 4.62
CA VAL A 123 -9.35 -1.64 3.71
C VAL A 123 -8.96 -0.18 3.91
N LEU A 124 -9.01 0.58 2.82
CA LEU A 124 -8.93 2.03 2.83
C LEU A 124 -10.29 2.66 2.50
N PHE A 125 -10.47 3.92 2.90
CA PHE A 125 -11.70 4.67 2.71
C PHE A 125 -11.64 5.52 1.43
N ASP A 126 -12.22 5.04 0.34
CA ASP A 126 -12.32 5.72 -0.95
C ASP A 126 -13.76 6.10 -1.34
N LEU A 127 -14.71 5.96 -0.42
CA LEU A 127 -16.14 6.17 -0.70
C LEU A 127 -16.49 7.56 -1.27
N PRO A 128 -15.81 8.66 -0.91
CA PRO A 128 -16.10 9.98 -1.47
C PRO A 128 -15.64 10.17 -2.93
N LEU A 129 -14.78 9.28 -3.45
CA LEU A 129 -14.19 9.43 -4.77
C LEU A 129 -15.09 8.81 -5.84
N VAL A 130 -15.98 9.64 -6.39
CA VAL A 130 -16.99 9.27 -7.39
C VAL A 130 -16.85 10.22 -8.58
N ARG A 131 -16.80 9.68 -9.81
CA ARG A 131 -16.81 10.45 -11.06
C ARG A 131 -18.24 10.69 -11.51
N ASP A 132 -18.43 11.58 -12.45
CA ASP A 132 -19.72 11.71 -13.13
C ASP A 132 -20.06 10.41 -13.87
N GLY A 133 -21.29 9.93 -13.69
CA GLY A 133 -21.74 8.63 -14.23
C GLY A 133 -21.34 7.39 -13.42
N ASP A 134 -20.48 7.50 -12.41
CA ASP A 134 -20.13 6.36 -11.53
C ASP A 134 -21.34 5.93 -10.68
N ASN A 135 -21.44 4.62 -10.41
CA ASN A 135 -22.33 4.12 -9.38
C ASN A 135 -21.65 4.16 -7.99
N PRO A 136 -22.09 5.05 -7.07
CA PRO A 136 -21.45 5.23 -5.77
C PRO A 136 -21.58 4.01 -4.85
N LYS A 137 -22.43 3.03 -5.18
CA LYS A 137 -22.61 1.79 -4.42
C LYS A 137 -21.68 0.66 -4.85
N ILE A 138 -20.87 0.84 -5.89
CA ILE A 138 -19.87 -0.16 -6.30
C ILE A 138 -18.73 -0.17 -5.26
N ARG A 139 -18.38 -1.36 -4.82
CA ARG A 139 -17.28 -1.66 -3.91
C ARG A 139 -16.61 -2.96 -4.36
N PRO A 140 -15.33 -3.18 -4.04
CA PRO A 140 -14.73 -4.48 -4.24
C PRO A 140 -15.50 -5.55 -3.43
N ASP A 141 -15.91 -6.59 -4.11
CA ASP A 141 -16.67 -7.74 -3.61
C ASP A 141 -15.91 -9.05 -3.83
N ALA A 142 -16.53 -10.17 -3.54
CA ALA A 142 -15.92 -11.49 -3.76
C ALA A 142 -15.49 -11.71 -5.23
N ALA A 143 -16.23 -11.19 -6.21
CA ALA A 143 -15.85 -11.31 -7.62
C ALA A 143 -14.59 -10.49 -7.93
N ALA A 144 -14.46 -9.29 -7.34
CA ALA A 144 -13.27 -8.45 -7.46
C ALA A 144 -12.02 -9.12 -6.86
N GLY A 145 -12.14 -9.71 -5.67
CA GLY A 145 -11.04 -10.44 -5.04
C GLY A 145 -10.59 -11.66 -5.84
N TYR A 146 -11.53 -12.42 -6.38
CA TYR A 146 -11.25 -13.55 -7.28
C TYR A 146 -10.51 -13.10 -8.55
N ALA A 147 -10.98 -12.05 -9.20
CA ALA A 147 -10.36 -11.49 -10.40
C ALA A 147 -8.93 -10.95 -10.14
N ALA A 148 -8.67 -10.37 -8.96
CA ALA A 148 -7.32 -9.96 -8.57
C ALA A 148 -6.37 -11.17 -8.46
N CYS A 149 -6.85 -12.33 -8.01
CA CYS A 149 -6.04 -13.56 -7.98
C CYS A 149 -5.73 -14.08 -9.39
N ASP A 150 -6.68 -14.01 -10.31
CA ASP A 150 -6.45 -14.40 -11.71
C ASP A 150 -5.39 -13.48 -12.34
N ASP A 151 -5.47 -12.16 -12.12
CA ASP A 151 -4.47 -11.21 -12.59
C ASP A 151 -3.06 -11.55 -12.08
N ALA A 152 -2.94 -11.96 -10.82
CA ALA A 152 -1.66 -12.35 -10.20
C ALA A 152 -0.96 -13.51 -10.92
N LEU A 153 -1.70 -14.42 -11.54
CA LEU A 153 -1.13 -15.56 -12.28
C LEU A 153 -0.63 -15.17 -13.67
N TYR A 154 -1.24 -14.16 -14.29
CA TYR A 154 -0.84 -13.69 -15.62
C TYR A 154 0.40 -12.79 -15.59
N GLN A 155 0.75 -12.25 -14.43
CA GLN A 155 1.96 -11.46 -14.25
C GLN A 155 3.17 -12.39 -14.10
N LYS A 156 3.74 -12.84 -15.23
CA LYS A 156 5.00 -13.60 -15.23
C LYS A 156 6.13 -12.73 -14.68
N PRO A 157 7.04 -13.30 -13.85
CA PRO A 157 8.27 -12.59 -13.49
C PRO A 157 9.02 -12.22 -14.77
N MET A 158 9.24 -10.94 -14.96
CA MET A 158 9.95 -10.43 -16.14
C MET A 158 11.43 -10.78 -16.03
N SER A 159 12.00 -11.39 -17.09
CA SER A 159 13.44 -11.52 -17.17
C SER A 159 14.08 -10.12 -17.21
N ALA A 160 15.24 -9.96 -16.58
CA ALA A 160 15.95 -8.68 -16.48
C ALA A 160 16.20 -8.00 -17.84
N SER A 161 16.17 -8.72 -18.96
CA SER A 161 16.31 -8.20 -20.31
C SER A 161 15.03 -7.61 -20.92
N ALA A 162 13.83 -7.97 -20.38
CA ALA A 162 12.53 -7.49 -20.86
C ALA A 162 12.06 -6.20 -20.15
N MET A 163 12.84 -5.70 -19.20
CA MET A 163 12.48 -4.59 -18.29
C MET A 163 12.26 -3.22 -18.97
N ARG A 164 12.36 -3.10 -20.28
CA ARG A 164 12.36 -1.77 -20.92
C ARG A 164 11.12 -1.41 -21.74
N SER A 165 10.11 -2.25 -21.90
CA SER A 165 9.07 -1.88 -22.87
C SER A 165 7.61 -2.08 -22.50
N VAL A 166 7.18 -2.94 -21.59
CA VAL A 166 5.76 -3.05 -21.21
C VAL A 166 5.65 -3.68 -19.80
N VAL A 167 5.73 -2.88 -18.75
CA VAL A 167 5.26 -3.29 -17.43
C VAL A 167 3.80 -2.90 -17.35
N PRO A 168 2.84 -3.82 -17.14
CA PRO A 168 1.52 -3.44 -16.66
C PRO A 168 1.73 -2.60 -15.40
N PRO A 169 1.01 -1.50 -15.19
CA PRO A 169 1.24 -0.64 -14.05
C PRO A 169 0.88 -1.40 -12.76
N LEU A 170 1.89 -2.00 -12.13
CA LEU A 170 1.77 -2.51 -10.75
C LEU A 170 1.61 -1.38 -9.74
N SER A 171 1.81 -0.13 -10.17
CA SER A 171 1.80 1.08 -9.32
C SER A 171 0.85 2.15 -9.89
N GLY A 172 0.46 3.10 -9.04
CA GLY A 172 -0.40 4.23 -9.41
C GLY A 172 -1.88 3.99 -9.15
N ASN A 173 -2.74 4.32 -10.13
CA ASN A 173 -4.20 4.28 -10.00
C ASN A 173 -4.79 2.88 -10.23
N VAL A 174 -4.18 1.84 -9.70
CA VAL A 174 -4.62 0.45 -9.89
C VAL A 174 -4.98 -0.21 -8.56
N GLY A 175 -5.84 -1.22 -8.60
CA GLY A 175 -6.22 -2.01 -7.45
C GLY A 175 -6.70 -1.16 -6.27
N ALA A 176 -6.19 -1.41 -5.08
CA ALA A 176 -6.49 -0.63 -3.88
C ALA A 176 -6.06 0.83 -3.99
N GLY A 177 -5.10 1.17 -4.88
CA GLY A 177 -4.65 2.54 -5.14
C GLY A 177 -5.60 3.36 -6.02
N ALA A 178 -6.57 2.73 -6.70
CA ALA A 178 -7.45 3.40 -7.67
C ALA A 178 -8.23 4.57 -7.05
N GLY A 179 -8.76 4.39 -5.83
CA GLY A 179 -9.49 5.40 -5.09
C GLY A 179 -8.68 6.15 -4.02
N ALA A 180 -7.37 5.95 -3.95
CA ALA A 180 -6.54 6.57 -2.92
C ALA A 180 -6.32 8.07 -3.14
N VAL A 181 -6.30 8.84 -2.03
CA VAL A 181 -6.14 10.31 -2.01
C VAL A 181 -5.27 10.68 -0.80
N VAL A 182 -4.38 11.67 -0.95
CA VAL A 182 -3.48 12.15 0.11
C VAL A 182 -3.68 13.63 0.40
N GLY A 183 -3.23 14.11 1.58
CA GLY A 183 -3.31 15.52 1.94
C GLY A 183 -4.73 15.99 2.21
N LYS A 184 -5.59 15.16 2.80
CA LYS A 184 -7.01 15.44 3.01
C LYS A 184 -7.32 16.33 4.21
N LEU A 185 -6.33 16.69 5.02
CA LEU A 185 -6.50 17.40 6.29
C LEU A 185 -7.35 18.68 6.17
N PHE A 186 -7.23 19.40 5.04
CA PHE A 186 -7.97 20.63 4.76
C PHE A 186 -9.10 20.42 3.72
N GLY A 187 -9.62 19.20 3.64
CA GLY A 187 -10.74 18.82 2.78
C GLY A 187 -10.33 18.29 1.41
N LEU A 188 -11.22 17.49 0.84
CA LEU A 188 -10.98 16.81 -0.44
C LEU A 188 -10.65 17.76 -1.62
N PRO A 189 -11.26 18.96 -1.76
CA PRO A 189 -10.91 19.87 -2.85
C PRO A 189 -9.46 20.36 -2.86
N ARG A 190 -8.77 20.29 -1.71
CA ARG A 190 -7.35 20.66 -1.58
C ARG A 190 -6.41 19.47 -1.61
N ALA A 191 -6.94 18.25 -1.63
CA ALA A 191 -6.19 17.02 -1.65
C ALA A 191 -5.58 16.71 -3.03
N MET A 192 -4.72 15.72 -3.09
CA MET A 192 -4.08 15.22 -4.32
C MET A 192 -4.31 13.73 -4.48
N LYS A 193 -4.15 13.23 -5.71
CA LYS A 193 -4.28 11.81 -6.00
C LYS A 193 -3.19 11.01 -5.29
N GLY A 194 -3.60 10.00 -4.54
CA GLY A 194 -2.76 8.92 -4.02
C GLY A 194 -2.69 7.74 -5.00
N GLY A 195 -2.17 6.61 -4.56
CA GLY A 195 -2.04 5.44 -5.41
C GLY A 195 -1.59 4.22 -4.65
N ILE A 196 -1.17 3.20 -5.38
CA ILE A 196 -0.43 2.06 -4.85
C ILE A 196 1.00 2.07 -5.41
N GLY A 197 1.98 1.73 -4.58
CA GLY A 197 3.37 1.70 -4.99
C GLY A 197 4.10 0.49 -4.47
N HIS A 198 5.17 0.13 -5.16
CA HIS A 198 6.05 -0.99 -4.83
C HIS A 198 7.48 -0.52 -4.66
N ALA A 199 8.24 -1.25 -3.85
CA ALA A 199 9.70 -1.13 -3.76
C ALA A 199 10.32 -2.46 -3.33
N LEU A 200 11.61 -2.64 -3.65
CA LEU A 200 12.41 -3.79 -3.24
C LEU A 200 13.80 -3.34 -2.86
N VAL A 201 14.24 -3.75 -1.67
CA VAL A 201 15.60 -3.56 -1.16
C VAL A 201 16.30 -4.92 -1.12
N LYS A 202 17.54 -4.99 -1.62
CA LYS A 202 18.36 -6.21 -1.63
C LYS A 202 19.69 -5.96 -0.93
N VAL A 203 20.03 -6.80 0.04
CA VAL A 203 21.33 -6.74 0.74
C VAL A 203 21.81 -8.17 0.97
N GLY A 204 22.91 -8.54 0.34
CA GLY A 204 23.42 -9.93 0.39
C GLY A 204 22.36 -10.92 -0.13
N PRO A 205 22.05 -11.98 0.62
CA PRO A 205 21.05 -12.96 0.22
C PRO A 205 19.61 -12.49 0.49
N TRP A 206 19.42 -11.46 1.31
CA TRP A 206 18.10 -11.02 1.73
C TRP A 206 17.47 -10.01 0.79
N GLN A 207 16.18 -10.21 0.61
CA GLN A 207 15.29 -9.31 -0.12
C GLN A 207 14.16 -8.89 0.80
N VAL A 208 13.86 -7.60 0.83
CA VAL A 208 12.68 -7.05 1.51
C VAL A 208 11.95 -6.14 0.52
N GLY A 209 10.73 -6.50 0.18
CA GLY A 209 9.86 -5.72 -0.69
C GLY A 209 8.66 -5.18 0.07
N ALA A 210 8.11 -4.08 -0.42
CA ALA A 210 6.88 -3.50 0.11
C ALA A 210 5.91 -3.16 -1.01
N MET A 211 4.61 -3.23 -0.71
CA MET A 211 3.49 -2.70 -1.49
C MET A 211 2.62 -1.86 -0.57
N VAL A 212 2.40 -0.59 -0.91
CA VAL A 212 1.63 0.36 -0.10
C VAL A 212 0.55 1.03 -0.92
N ALA A 213 -0.70 0.92 -0.50
CA ALA A 213 -1.80 1.77 -0.99
C ALA A 213 -1.90 2.99 -0.07
N CYS A 214 -1.49 4.16 -0.59
CA CYS A 214 -1.33 5.39 0.17
C CYS A 214 -2.57 6.27 0.05
N ASN A 215 -3.41 6.26 1.10
CA ASN A 215 -4.63 7.08 1.21
C ASN A 215 -4.60 7.93 2.49
N ALA A 216 -3.47 8.58 2.76
CA ALA A 216 -3.14 9.26 4.00
C ALA A 216 -3.96 10.55 4.24
N VAL A 217 -4.16 10.91 5.51
CA VAL A 217 -4.63 12.26 5.88
C VAL A 217 -3.53 13.28 5.63
N GLY A 218 -2.30 12.94 5.93
CA GLY A 218 -1.12 13.79 5.81
C GLY A 218 -0.60 13.90 4.38
N ASP A 219 0.47 14.67 4.26
CA ASP A 219 1.23 14.83 3.03
C ASP A 219 2.25 13.73 2.89
N VAL A 220 2.53 13.32 1.65
CA VAL A 220 3.66 12.44 1.34
C VAL A 220 4.90 13.29 1.09
N ILE A 221 5.97 12.95 1.77
CA ILE A 221 7.25 13.66 1.71
C ILE A 221 8.36 12.76 1.19
N ASP A 222 9.38 13.37 0.61
CA ASP A 222 10.65 12.70 0.32
C ASP A 222 11.41 12.45 1.63
N PRO A 223 11.68 11.18 2.02
CA PRO A 223 12.40 10.89 3.26
C PRO A 223 13.83 11.44 3.30
N ALA A 224 14.45 11.66 2.14
CA ALA A 224 15.83 12.12 2.03
C ALA A 224 15.95 13.64 2.19
N THR A 225 14.99 14.42 1.65
CA THR A 225 15.04 15.88 1.66
C THR A 225 14.05 16.51 2.64
N GLY A 226 12.98 15.79 3.00
CA GLY A 226 11.86 16.32 3.81
C GLY A 226 10.89 17.19 3.02
N GLU A 227 11.06 17.32 1.70
CA GLU A 227 10.17 18.09 0.82
C GLU A 227 8.82 17.39 0.65
N VAL A 228 7.74 18.16 0.57
CA VAL A 228 6.41 17.62 0.27
C VAL A 228 6.33 17.29 -1.22
N LEU A 229 6.05 16.02 -1.54
CA LEU A 229 5.88 15.53 -2.92
C LEU A 229 4.43 15.63 -3.37
N ALA A 230 3.49 15.28 -2.50
CA ALA A 230 2.05 15.39 -2.73
C ALA A 230 1.34 15.54 -1.39
N GLY A 231 0.25 16.31 -1.36
CA GLY A 231 -0.47 16.52 -0.12
C GLY A 231 -1.53 17.60 -0.24
N ALA A 232 -1.80 18.29 0.86
CA ALA A 232 -2.73 19.42 0.85
C ALA A 232 -2.16 20.59 0.01
N ARG A 233 -3.04 21.20 -0.78
CA ARG A 233 -2.70 22.41 -1.55
C ARG A 233 -3.17 23.67 -0.85
N THR A 234 -2.57 24.81 -1.20
CA THR A 234 -3.07 26.15 -0.85
C THR A 234 -4.52 26.33 -1.33
N ALA A 235 -5.23 27.31 -0.77
CA ALA A 235 -6.65 27.51 -1.09
C ALA A 235 -6.90 27.82 -2.58
N ASP A 236 -5.92 28.45 -3.25
CA ASP A 236 -5.94 28.70 -4.70
C ASP A 236 -5.55 27.48 -5.54
N GLY A 237 -5.13 26.37 -4.88
CA GLY A 237 -4.76 25.12 -5.53
C GLY A 237 -3.40 25.12 -6.25
N THR A 238 -2.62 26.20 -6.17
CA THR A 238 -1.42 26.41 -7.00
C THR A 238 -0.13 25.87 -6.39
N ARG A 239 -0.08 25.68 -5.06
CA ARG A 239 1.13 25.24 -4.35
C ARG A 239 0.80 24.19 -3.30
N LEU A 240 1.80 23.38 -2.95
CA LEU A 240 1.73 22.47 -1.81
C LEU A 240 1.76 23.25 -0.50
N LEU A 241 0.93 22.79 0.45
CA LEU A 241 0.89 23.29 1.81
C LEU A 241 1.48 22.19 2.71
N ASN A 242 2.41 22.54 3.59
CA ASN A 242 2.89 21.58 4.58
C ASN A 242 1.83 21.42 5.68
N SER A 243 1.08 20.31 5.63
CA SER A 243 -0.06 20.05 6.52
C SER A 243 0.34 20.06 8.00
N GLN A 244 1.48 19.46 8.34
CA GLN A 244 1.97 19.42 9.71
C GLN A 244 2.32 20.81 10.24
N GLN A 245 3.02 21.62 9.45
CA GLN A 245 3.35 22.99 9.84
C GLN A 245 2.09 23.86 9.95
N ALA A 246 1.12 23.69 9.05
CA ALA A 246 -0.13 24.42 9.09
C ALA A 246 -0.93 24.10 10.37
N LEU A 247 -1.00 22.84 10.78
CA LEU A 247 -1.61 22.43 12.07
C LEU A 247 -0.89 23.06 13.26
N LEU A 248 0.43 22.96 13.30
CA LEU A 248 1.24 23.53 14.39
C LEU A 248 1.17 25.07 14.44
N ALA A 249 0.85 25.71 13.31
CA ALA A 249 0.55 27.15 13.24
C ALA A 249 -0.92 27.49 13.63
N GLY A 250 -1.72 26.51 14.06
CA GLY A 250 -3.08 26.71 14.54
C GLY A 250 -4.17 26.65 13.47
N GLN A 251 -3.88 26.21 12.24
CA GLN A 251 -4.93 26.00 11.25
C GLN A 251 -5.80 24.80 11.65
N SER A 252 -7.12 25.00 11.64
CA SER A 252 -8.08 23.94 11.96
C SER A 252 -8.20 22.94 10.81
N SER A 253 -8.30 21.65 11.17
CA SER A 253 -8.65 20.58 10.25
C SER A 253 -10.07 20.75 9.72
N ALA A 254 -10.28 20.42 8.44
CA ALA A 254 -11.60 20.42 7.80
C ALA A 254 -12.19 19.00 7.67
N ILE A 255 -11.62 18.00 8.35
CA ILE A 255 -12.10 16.61 8.32
C ILE A 255 -13.24 16.44 9.32
N PRO A 256 -14.47 16.13 8.87
CA PRO A 256 -15.62 16.03 9.77
C PRO A 256 -15.70 14.71 10.54
N MET A 257 -14.93 13.67 10.14
CA MET A 257 -15.11 12.31 10.69
C MET A 257 -13.79 11.53 10.73
N ALA A 258 -13.52 10.85 11.85
CA ALA A 258 -12.42 9.90 11.97
C ALA A 258 -12.65 8.65 11.09
N GLY A 259 -11.57 7.94 10.73
CA GLY A 259 -11.64 6.68 9.98
C GLY A 259 -11.85 6.84 8.47
N THR A 260 -11.65 8.06 7.93
CA THR A 260 -11.76 8.33 6.49
C THR A 260 -10.41 8.33 5.77
N ASN A 261 -9.34 7.99 6.49
CA ASN A 261 -7.97 7.99 5.98
C ASN A 261 -7.26 6.72 6.42
N THR A 262 -6.44 6.16 5.57
CA THR A 262 -5.79 4.88 5.88
C THR A 262 -4.72 4.60 4.84
N SER A 263 -3.49 4.34 5.27
CA SER A 263 -2.47 3.72 4.43
C SER A 263 -2.35 2.25 4.82
N ILE A 264 -2.53 1.38 3.85
CA ILE A 264 -2.44 -0.07 4.07
C ILE A 264 -1.35 -0.66 3.20
N GLY A 265 -0.68 -1.69 3.69
CA GLY A 265 0.40 -2.29 2.91
C GLY A 265 0.82 -3.67 3.36
N VAL A 266 1.70 -4.25 2.55
CA VAL A 266 2.36 -5.52 2.81
C VAL A 266 3.86 -5.30 2.68
N VAL A 267 4.63 -5.72 3.69
CA VAL A 267 6.08 -5.90 3.63
C VAL A 267 6.40 -7.38 3.56
N ALA A 268 7.27 -7.79 2.66
CA ALA A 268 7.60 -9.20 2.54
C ALA A 268 9.12 -9.43 2.44
N THR A 269 9.55 -10.63 2.83
CA THR A 269 10.95 -11.04 2.75
C THR A 269 11.08 -12.50 2.32
N ASN A 270 12.21 -12.84 1.69
CA ASN A 270 12.60 -14.22 1.43
C ASN A 270 13.21 -14.92 2.67
N ALA A 271 13.57 -14.16 3.72
CA ALA A 271 14.21 -14.68 4.92
C ALA A 271 13.32 -15.67 5.68
N THR A 272 13.93 -16.65 6.34
CA THR A 272 13.23 -17.59 7.23
C THR A 272 12.95 -16.93 8.57
N LEU A 273 11.70 -16.61 8.83
CA LEU A 273 11.24 -15.94 10.05
C LEU A 273 10.20 -16.80 10.79
N ASN A 274 10.12 -16.61 12.11
CA ASN A 274 8.97 -17.04 12.91
C ASN A 274 7.94 -15.90 13.00
N LYS A 275 6.75 -16.16 13.59
CA LYS A 275 5.65 -15.18 13.72
C LYS A 275 6.06 -13.92 14.49
N ALA A 276 6.85 -14.05 15.58
CA ALA A 276 7.30 -12.89 16.36
C ALA A 276 8.23 -12.00 15.53
N GLN A 277 9.10 -12.60 14.72
CA GLN A 277 9.98 -11.88 13.81
C GLN A 277 9.19 -11.24 12.64
N ALA A 278 8.20 -11.94 12.10
CA ALA A 278 7.31 -11.39 11.09
C ALA A 278 6.49 -10.20 11.63
N LYS A 279 5.94 -10.31 12.85
CA LYS A 279 5.29 -9.16 13.52
C LYS A 279 6.26 -8.00 13.70
N ARG A 280 7.50 -8.26 14.11
CA ARG A 280 8.54 -7.22 14.24
C ARG A 280 8.87 -6.55 12.91
N LEU A 281 8.86 -7.31 11.81
CA LEU A 281 9.05 -6.76 10.47
C LEU A 281 7.90 -5.78 10.10
N ALA A 282 6.64 -6.17 10.35
CA ALA A 282 5.48 -5.30 10.15
C ALA A 282 5.55 -4.02 11.00
N MET A 283 5.97 -4.12 12.27
CA MET A 283 6.16 -2.97 13.16
C MET A 283 7.21 -2.00 12.61
N SER A 284 8.34 -2.51 12.10
CA SER A 284 9.42 -1.68 11.55
C SER A 284 9.05 -1.05 10.21
N ALA A 285 8.18 -1.69 9.43
CA ALA A 285 7.66 -1.13 8.20
C ALA A 285 6.85 0.17 8.44
N HIS A 286 6.16 0.31 9.57
CA HIS A 286 5.49 1.56 9.97
C HIS A 286 6.45 2.74 10.15
N ASP A 287 7.71 2.50 10.50
CA ASP A 287 8.71 3.56 10.55
C ASP A 287 8.97 4.12 9.14
N GLY A 288 8.80 3.30 8.09
CA GLY A 288 8.81 3.75 6.69
C GLY A 288 7.65 4.67 6.37
N LEU A 289 6.42 4.34 6.80
CA LEU A 289 5.27 5.25 6.66
C LEU A 289 5.51 6.57 7.40
N ALA A 290 5.99 6.53 8.65
CA ALA A 290 6.25 7.72 9.45
C ALA A 290 7.36 8.60 8.85
N ARG A 291 8.30 8.03 8.09
CA ARG A 291 9.37 8.76 7.39
C ARG A 291 8.87 9.42 6.10
N SER A 292 7.79 8.92 5.51
CA SER A 292 7.29 9.35 4.20
C SER A 292 5.91 10.02 4.24
N ILE A 293 5.20 10.02 5.37
CA ILE A 293 3.89 10.64 5.55
C ILE A 293 3.91 11.56 6.78
N ARG A 294 3.43 12.81 6.64
CA ARG A 294 3.37 13.80 7.74
C ARG A 294 2.04 14.57 7.73
N PRO A 295 1.24 14.49 8.82
CA PRO A 295 1.34 13.53 9.93
C PRO A 295 0.92 12.12 9.50
N ALA A 296 1.43 11.08 10.19
CA ALA A 296 1.04 9.68 10.05
C ALA A 296 0.47 9.15 11.38
N HIS A 297 -0.26 8.04 11.33
CA HIS A 297 -0.79 7.32 12.50
C HIS A 297 -1.62 8.22 13.44
N THR A 298 -2.38 9.12 12.85
CA THR A 298 -3.23 10.04 13.62
C THR A 298 -4.49 9.33 14.10
N THR A 299 -5.25 10.01 14.94
CA THR A 299 -6.59 9.55 15.36
C THR A 299 -7.60 9.45 14.21
N LEU A 300 -7.25 9.96 13.03
CA LEU A 300 -8.07 9.94 11.82
C LEU A 300 -7.71 8.81 10.86
N ASP A 301 -6.58 8.11 11.09
CA ASP A 301 -6.04 7.08 10.21
C ASP A 301 -6.43 5.66 10.70
N GLY A 302 -6.42 4.70 9.77
CA GLY A 302 -6.59 3.28 10.05
C GLY A 302 -5.38 2.44 9.60
N ASP A 303 -4.17 3.00 9.65
CA ASP A 303 -2.94 2.45 9.09
C ASP A 303 -2.64 1.03 9.58
N THR A 304 -2.47 0.13 8.62
CA THR A 304 -2.25 -1.30 8.87
C THR A 304 -1.21 -1.85 7.91
N LEU A 305 -0.17 -2.49 8.45
CA LEU A 305 0.85 -3.16 7.65
C LEU A 305 0.94 -4.65 8.03
N PHE A 306 0.87 -5.49 7.00
CA PHE A 306 1.10 -6.92 7.10
C PHE A 306 2.54 -7.26 6.77
N ALA A 307 3.06 -8.35 7.35
CA ALA A 307 4.33 -8.95 6.96
C ALA A 307 4.11 -10.36 6.40
N MET A 308 4.92 -10.73 5.38
CA MET A 308 4.94 -12.06 4.79
C MET A 308 6.39 -12.52 4.64
N ALA A 309 6.78 -13.64 5.26
CA ALA A 309 8.08 -14.24 5.07
C ALA A 309 7.93 -15.57 4.31
N THR A 310 8.50 -15.64 3.09
CA THR A 310 8.38 -16.84 2.24
C THR A 310 9.29 -17.97 2.70
N CYS A 311 10.28 -17.70 3.53
CA CYS A 311 11.23 -18.68 4.07
C CYS A 311 12.00 -19.45 3.00
N VAL A 312 12.25 -18.86 1.85
CA VAL A 312 13.04 -19.45 0.75
C VAL A 312 14.52 -19.37 1.04
N GLU A 313 14.97 -18.27 1.68
CA GLU A 313 16.37 -18.11 2.09
C GLU A 313 16.60 -18.79 3.43
N THR A 314 17.60 -19.69 3.47
CA THR A 314 17.90 -20.53 4.65
C THR A 314 18.98 -19.95 5.55
N ALA A 315 19.69 -18.91 5.12
CA ALA A 315 20.64 -18.19 5.97
C ALA A 315 19.95 -17.66 7.24
N ALA A 316 20.67 -17.69 8.37
CA ALA A 316 20.14 -17.16 9.64
C ALA A 316 19.78 -15.68 9.48
N PRO A 317 18.56 -15.26 9.83
CA PRO A 317 18.09 -13.90 9.55
C PRO A 317 18.81 -12.87 10.42
N ASP A 318 19.36 -11.84 9.78
CA ASP A 318 19.82 -10.63 10.46
C ASP A 318 18.61 -9.69 10.67
N MET A 319 17.99 -9.77 11.84
CA MET A 319 16.78 -9.00 12.13
C MET A 319 17.05 -7.49 12.19
N LEU A 320 18.25 -7.04 12.57
CA LEU A 320 18.60 -5.61 12.53
C LEU A 320 18.56 -5.11 11.08
N LEU A 321 19.24 -5.81 10.19
CA LEU A 321 19.27 -5.45 8.77
C LEU A 321 17.87 -5.54 8.14
N LEU A 322 17.14 -6.63 8.37
CA LEU A 322 15.81 -6.83 7.80
C LEU A 322 14.80 -5.74 8.23
N THR A 323 14.86 -5.28 9.48
CA THR A 323 13.99 -4.19 9.96
C THR A 323 14.34 -2.84 9.35
N VAL A 324 15.62 -2.54 9.13
CA VAL A 324 16.07 -1.35 8.39
C VAL A 324 15.59 -1.42 6.92
N MET A 325 15.76 -2.57 6.27
CA MET A 325 15.29 -2.79 4.90
C MET A 325 13.77 -2.64 4.79
N ALA A 326 13.01 -3.09 5.79
CA ALA A 326 11.55 -2.98 5.82
C ALA A 326 11.09 -1.52 5.88
N ALA A 327 11.70 -0.72 6.76
CA ALA A 327 11.41 0.71 6.83
C ALA A 327 11.75 1.43 5.52
N GLU A 328 12.88 1.10 4.91
CA GLU A 328 13.32 1.71 3.65
C GLU A 328 12.39 1.31 2.49
N ALA A 329 12.13 0.00 2.31
CA ALA A 329 11.23 -0.47 1.25
C ALA A 329 9.83 0.15 1.37
N THR A 330 9.30 0.28 2.60
CA THR A 330 7.97 0.87 2.84
C THR A 330 7.96 2.37 2.53
N ALA A 331 8.99 3.11 2.93
CA ALA A 331 9.11 4.54 2.61
C ALA A 331 9.14 4.76 1.09
N GLN A 332 9.95 3.98 0.38
CA GLN A 332 10.04 4.07 -1.08
C GLN A 332 8.76 3.64 -1.79
N ALA A 333 8.09 2.56 -1.34
CA ALA A 333 6.81 2.14 -1.87
C ALA A 333 5.75 3.23 -1.69
N THR A 334 5.75 3.95 -0.57
CA THR A 334 4.86 5.08 -0.31
C THR A 334 5.11 6.24 -1.27
N VAL A 335 6.37 6.60 -1.50
CA VAL A 335 6.77 7.62 -2.48
C VAL A 335 6.37 7.19 -3.89
N ASN A 336 6.65 5.95 -4.28
CA ASN A 336 6.28 5.41 -5.59
C ASN A 336 4.76 5.40 -5.81
N ALA A 337 3.95 5.17 -4.76
CA ALA A 337 2.49 5.26 -4.86
C ALA A 337 2.03 6.64 -5.36
N ILE A 338 2.75 7.70 -5.03
CA ILE A 338 2.45 9.08 -5.42
C ILE A 338 3.04 9.41 -6.80
N LEU A 339 4.27 9.00 -7.05
CA LEU A 339 4.97 9.32 -8.30
C LEU A 339 4.35 8.64 -9.52
N PHE A 340 3.79 7.44 -9.35
CA PHE A 340 3.10 6.71 -10.42
C PHE A 340 1.60 6.99 -10.51
N ALA A 341 1.05 7.81 -9.61
CA ALA A 341 -0.36 8.21 -9.67
C ALA A 341 -0.60 9.24 -10.79
N ASN A 342 -1.74 9.13 -11.46
CA ASN A 342 -2.23 10.10 -12.42
C ASN A 342 -3.41 10.88 -11.83
N GLY A 343 -3.53 12.17 -12.18
CA GLY A 343 -4.64 13.00 -11.75
C GLY A 343 -6.00 12.45 -12.22
N VAL A 344 -7.06 12.73 -11.46
CA VAL A 344 -8.41 12.26 -11.76
C VAL A 344 -9.46 13.34 -11.53
N HIS A 345 -10.49 13.36 -12.37
CA HIS A 345 -11.71 14.12 -12.13
C HIS A 345 -12.64 13.35 -11.20
N SER A 346 -13.25 14.06 -10.25
CA SER A 346 -14.30 13.53 -9.39
C SER A 346 -15.44 14.57 -9.26
N LEU A 347 -16.58 14.17 -8.71
CA LEU A 347 -17.68 15.09 -8.39
C LEU A 347 -17.29 16.18 -7.36
N LYS A 348 -16.15 16.00 -6.66
CA LYS A 348 -15.57 16.96 -5.70
C LYS A 348 -14.50 17.86 -6.31
N GLY A 349 -14.27 17.77 -7.61
CA GLY A 349 -13.27 18.51 -8.37
C GLY A 349 -12.14 17.64 -8.89
N TYR A 350 -11.16 18.30 -9.49
CA TYR A 350 -9.96 17.65 -9.98
C TYR A 350 -8.95 17.39 -8.85
N LEU A 351 -8.45 16.17 -8.78
CA LEU A 351 -7.37 15.76 -7.88
C LEU A 351 -6.10 15.60 -8.72
N PRO A 352 -5.17 16.55 -8.70
CA PRO A 352 -3.95 16.46 -9.47
C PRO A 352 -3.02 15.37 -8.91
N SER A 353 -2.15 14.84 -9.77
CA SER A 353 -1.02 14.02 -9.37
C SER A 353 0.17 14.87 -8.92
N ALA A 354 1.17 14.23 -8.29
CA ALA A 354 2.43 14.88 -7.93
C ALA A 354 3.18 15.41 -9.14
N MET A 355 3.18 14.65 -10.25
CA MET A 355 3.88 14.99 -11.48
C MET A 355 3.27 16.20 -12.21
N GLU A 356 1.97 16.46 -12.04
CA GLU A 356 1.29 17.61 -12.64
C GLU A 356 1.55 18.92 -11.88
N LEU A 357 1.79 18.82 -10.58
CA LEU A 357 2.02 20.01 -9.75
C LEU A 357 3.51 20.37 -9.65
N ASN A 358 4.38 19.40 -9.83
CA ASN A 358 5.85 19.54 -9.79
C ASN A 358 6.46 18.82 -11.02
N PRO A 359 6.28 19.38 -12.24
CA PRO A 359 6.74 18.77 -13.49
C PRO A 359 8.27 18.65 -13.60
#